data_b7f12fc82d3b969c01d252a3718b494c
#
_entry.id   b7f12fc82d3b969c01d252a3718b494c
#
_cell.length_a   1.000
_cell.length_b   1.000
_cell.length_c   1.000
_cell.angle_alpha   90.00
_cell.angle_beta   90.00
_cell.angle_gamma   90.00
#
_symmetry.space_group_name_H-M   'P 1'
#
loop_
_entity.id
_entity.type
_entity.pdbx_description
1 polymer ?
#
loop_
_entity_poly.entity_id
_entity_poly.type
_entity_poly.pdbx_seq_one_letter_code
_entity_poly.pdbx_strand_id
1 'polypeptide(L)'
;GLNVRKDDVVAIAAIKIRGNRILTSEHFEVVIHPDSEMGAESIKIHRLRRSDVEAAPIVWKVLPSFLRFIGPRPLVGYYVDFDIAMLDKYVLPLVGIELPNDRIEVSRLYYERKYGGAPPNTSIDLSFAAILRDLGIPPLGQHDAFNDALMTAMMFVQLRDLAGRGVRIPR
;
A
#
# COMPACT_ATOMS: atom_id res chain seq x y z
N GLY A 1 -4.05 9.60 -13.74
CA GLY A 1 -3.39 8.41 -13.18
C GLY A 1 -1.95 8.73 -12.79
N LEU A 2 -1.49 8.10 -11.74
CA LEU A 2 -0.12 8.24 -11.27
C LEU A 2 0.86 7.63 -12.28
N ASN A 3 1.99 8.26 -12.48
CA ASN A 3 3.00 7.84 -13.43
C ASN A 3 4.34 7.63 -12.71
N VAL A 4 4.80 6.39 -12.64
CA VAL A 4 6.03 5.99 -11.94
C VAL A 4 7.27 6.81 -12.35
N ARG A 5 7.32 7.26 -13.60
CA ARG A 5 8.47 8.04 -14.09
C ARG A 5 8.41 9.52 -13.70
N LYS A 6 7.22 10.05 -13.41
CA LYS A 6 6.99 11.48 -13.17
C LYS A 6 6.65 11.76 -11.71
N ASP A 7 5.95 10.82 -11.05
CA ASP A 7 5.51 11.01 -9.68
C ASP A 7 6.61 10.64 -8.69
N ASP A 8 6.67 11.37 -7.59
CA ASP A 8 7.61 11.10 -6.50
C ASP A 8 6.89 10.58 -5.27
N VAL A 9 7.66 9.88 -4.42
CA VAL A 9 7.19 9.44 -3.12
C VAL A 9 7.07 10.66 -2.21
N VAL A 10 5.91 10.85 -1.58
CA VAL A 10 5.64 11.95 -0.64
C VAL A 10 5.35 11.49 0.79
N ALA A 11 4.96 10.25 0.96
CA ALA A 11 4.78 9.64 2.26
C ALA A 11 5.01 8.12 2.16
N ILE A 12 5.57 7.53 3.21
CA ILE A 12 5.68 6.09 3.37
C ILE A 12 5.04 5.70 4.68
N ALA A 13 4.16 4.72 4.66
CA ALA A 13 3.64 4.07 5.85
C ALA A 13 3.62 2.55 5.66
N ALA A 14 4.01 1.83 6.70
CA ALA A 14 3.98 0.37 6.73
C ALA A 14 3.66 -0.11 8.14
N ILE A 15 2.92 -1.21 8.24
CA ILE A 15 2.52 -1.81 9.52
C ILE A 15 2.85 -3.29 9.46
N LYS A 16 3.43 -3.83 10.53
CA LYS A 16 3.73 -5.25 10.60
C LYS A 16 2.47 -6.06 10.89
N ILE A 17 2.37 -7.21 10.22
CA ILE A 17 1.33 -8.21 10.46
C ILE A 17 2.03 -9.50 10.88
N ARG A 18 1.58 -10.09 11.98
CA ARG A 18 2.06 -11.39 12.45
C ARG A 18 0.88 -12.33 12.66
N GLY A 19 0.78 -13.37 11.83
CA GLY A 19 -0.41 -14.22 11.85
C GLY A 19 -1.67 -13.41 11.51
N ASN A 20 -2.67 -13.44 12.37
CA ASN A 20 -3.91 -12.66 12.22
C ASN A 20 -3.87 -11.33 12.98
N ARG A 21 -2.71 -10.91 13.47
CA ARG A 21 -2.56 -9.72 14.31
C ARG A 21 -1.91 -8.60 13.53
N ILE A 22 -2.56 -7.46 13.52
CA ILE A 22 -2.01 -6.21 12.99
C ILE A 22 -1.30 -5.51 14.14
N LEU A 23 0.02 -5.36 14.03
CA LEU A 23 0.86 -4.81 15.09
C LEU A 23 1.00 -3.29 14.89
N THR A 24 -0.03 -2.55 15.27
CA THR A 24 -0.07 -1.08 15.06
C THR A 24 1.03 -0.33 15.80
N SER A 25 1.57 -0.88 16.89
CA SER A 25 2.73 -0.34 17.60
C SER A 25 4.06 -0.57 16.87
N GLU A 26 4.10 -1.51 15.91
CA GLU A 26 5.26 -1.78 15.06
C GLU A 26 4.98 -1.27 13.65
N HIS A 27 5.03 0.03 13.50
CA HIS A 27 4.77 0.70 12.23
C HIS A 27 5.90 1.66 11.87
N PHE A 28 5.98 1.98 10.60
CA PHE A 28 6.84 3.01 10.04
C PHE A 28 5.95 4.04 9.36
N GLU A 29 6.14 5.30 9.69
CA GLU A 29 5.39 6.39 9.07
C GLU A 29 6.30 7.61 8.94
N VAL A 30 6.40 8.14 7.74
CA VAL A 30 7.22 9.31 7.47
C VAL A 30 6.66 10.10 6.30
N VAL A 31 6.70 11.43 6.42
CA VAL A 31 6.48 12.35 5.31
C VAL A 31 7.83 12.65 4.67
N ILE A 32 7.90 12.61 3.35
CA ILE A 32 9.13 12.71 2.58
C ILE A 32 9.12 13.96 1.73
N HIS A 33 10.23 14.70 1.76
CA HIS A 33 10.45 15.78 0.82
C HIS A 33 10.84 15.19 -0.54
N PRO A 34 10.09 15.44 -1.62
CA PRO A 34 10.44 14.96 -2.94
C PRO A 34 11.64 15.74 -3.50
N ASP A 35 12.44 15.08 -4.34
CA ASP A 35 13.56 15.71 -5.04
C ASP A 35 13.08 16.62 -6.19
N SER A 36 11.86 16.46 -6.67
CA SER A 36 11.23 17.27 -7.69
C SER A 36 10.17 18.20 -7.11
N GLU A 37 9.81 19.24 -7.86
CA GLU A 37 8.69 20.11 -7.46
C GLU A 37 7.39 19.32 -7.39
N MET A 38 6.75 19.36 -6.23
CA MET A 38 5.43 18.79 -6.05
C MET A 38 4.37 19.62 -6.77
N GLY A 39 3.66 18.99 -7.70
CA GLY A 39 2.47 19.59 -8.28
C GLY A 39 1.35 19.73 -7.23
N ALA A 40 0.49 20.75 -7.41
CA ALA A 40 -0.64 21.01 -6.53
C ALA A 40 -1.58 19.80 -6.40
N GLU A 41 -1.69 18.98 -7.44
CA GLU A 41 -2.50 17.76 -7.44
C GLU A 41 -1.93 16.68 -6.49
N SER A 42 -0.62 16.47 -6.48
CA SER A 42 0.02 15.51 -5.57
C SER A 42 -0.19 15.89 -4.12
N ILE A 43 -0.08 17.17 -3.80
CA ILE A 43 -0.37 17.68 -2.44
C ILE A 43 -1.81 17.39 -2.03
N LYS A 44 -2.76 17.62 -2.94
CA LYS A 44 -4.18 17.40 -2.69
C LYS A 44 -4.52 15.93 -2.49
N ILE A 45 -3.95 15.04 -3.32
CA ILE A 45 -4.18 13.60 -3.26
C ILE A 45 -3.68 13.03 -1.92
N HIS A 46 -2.50 13.45 -1.47
CA HIS A 46 -1.90 12.95 -0.23
C HIS A 46 -2.32 13.71 1.03
N ARG A 47 -3.23 14.69 0.92
CA ARG A 47 -3.70 15.52 2.05
C ARG A 47 -2.58 16.19 2.84
N LEU A 48 -1.44 16.41 2.21
CA LEU A 48 -0.28 17.05 2.80
C LEU A 48 -0.27 18.53 2.43
N ARG A 49 0.15 19.37 3.37
CA ARG A 49 0.43 20.78 3.08
C ARG A 49 1.84 20.88 2.48
N ARG A 50 2.03 21.85 1.58
CA ARG A 50 3.35 22.11 1.02
C ARG A 50 4.41 22.38 2.10
N SER A 51 4.05 23.13 3.14
CA SER A 51 4.91 23.40 4.28
C SER A 51 5.33 22.13 5.03
N ASP A 52 4.43 21.13 5.16
CA ASP A 52 4.73 19.87 5.83
C ASP A 52 5.75 19.06 5.03
N VAL A 53 5.63 19.06 3.70
CA VAL A 53 6.54 18.35 2.80
C VAL A 53 7.91 19.04 2.73
N GLU A 54 7.95 20.37 2.65
CA GLU A 54 9.20 21.14 2.61
C GLU A 54 10.03 20.96 3.89
N ALA A 55 9.39 20.76 5.03
CA ALA A 55 10.06 20.50 6.31
C ALA A 55 10.46 19.04 6.51
N ALA A 56 9.99 18.10 5.66
CA ALA A 56 10.22 16.67 5.79
C ALA A 56 11.62 16.26 5.31
N PRO A 57 12.17 15.12 5.78
CA PRO A 57 13.43 14.59 5.30
C PRO A 57 13.32 14.14 3.84
N ILE A 58 14.42 14.22 3.11
CA ILE A 58 14.50 13.67 1.75
C ILE A 58 14.50 12.14 1.79
N VAL A 59 13.97 11.52 0.74
CA VAL A 59 13.81 10.07 0.64
C VAL A 59 15.10 9.28 0.88
N TRP A 60 16.25 9.77 0.42
CA TRP A 60 17.55 9.12 0.59
C TRP A 60 17.97 8.95 2.05
N LYS A 61 17.55 9.86 2.94
CA LYS A 61 17.84 9.78 4.37
C LYS A 61 16.93 8.80 5.09
N VAL A 62 15.72 8.63 4.59
CA VAL A 62 14.69 7.78 5.21
C VAL A 62 14.80 6.33 4.77
N LEU A 63 15.19 6.10 3.53
CA LEU A 63 15.15 4.80 2.89
C LEU A 63 15.93 3.70 3.64
N PRO A 64 17.14 3.91 4.16
CA PRO A 64 17.84 2.88 4.92
C PRO A 64 17.06 2.38 6.14
N SER A 65 16.41 3.28 6.88
CA SER A 65 15.57 2.90 8.04
C SER A 65 14.33 2.12 7.60
N PHE A 66 13.71 2.52 6.49
CA PHE A 66 12.59 1.80 5.92
C PHE A 66 12.97 0.38 5.47
N LEU A 67 14.10 0.23 4.78
CA LEU A 67 14.59 -1.08 4.35
C LEU A 67 14.88 -2.00 5.53
N ARG A 68 15.45 -1.48 6.62
CA ARG A 68 15.63 -2.25 7.85
C ARG A 68 14.31 -2.67 8.48
N PHE A 69 13.30 -1.79 8.45
CA PHE A 69 11.98 -2.07 8.99
C PHE A 69 11.29 -3.21 8.25
N ILE A 70 11.26 -3.17 6.92
CA ILE A 70 10.62 -4.23 6.12
C ILE A 70 11.42 -5.54 6.14
N GLY A 71 12.75 -5.47 6.19
CA GLY A 71 13.60 -6.65 6.12
C GLY A 71 13.28 -7.54 4.92
N PRO A 72 13.42 -8.88 5.04
CA PRO A 72 13.12 -9.82 3.95
C PRO A 72 11.63 -10.21 3.87
N ARG A 73 10.75 -9.55 4.60
CA ARG A 73 9.33 -9.93 4.70
C ARG A 73 8.59 -9.67 3.40
N PRO A 74 7.54 -10.47 3.09
CA PRO A 74 6.62 -10.14 2.01
C PRO A 74 5.94 -8.79 2.25
N LEU A 75 5.73 -8.06 1.16
CA LEU A 75 5.07 -6.75 1.16
C LEU A 75 3.64 -6.91 0.68
N VAL A 76 2.69 -6.50 1.51
CA VAL A 76 1.26 -6.53 1.23
C VAL A 76 0.81 -5.13 0.82
N GLY A 77 0.05 -5.03 -0.24
CA GLY A 77 -0.46 -3.74 -0.68
C GLY A 77 -1.68 -3.85 -1.59
N TYR A 78 -2.25 -2.70 -1.85
CA TYR A 78 -3.26 -2.49 -2.88
C TYR A 78 -2.59 -1.75 -4.05
N TYR A 79 -2.55 -2.38 -5.23
CA TYR A 79 -1.68 -1.98 -6.34
C TYR A 79 -0.19 -1.91 -5.91
N VAL A 80 0.22 -2.93 -5.20
CA VAL A 80 1.55 -3.00 -4.55
C VAL A 80 2.71 -2.87 -5.54
N ASP A 81 2.54 -3.34 -6.77
CA ASP A 81 3.59 -3.20 -7.80
C ASP A 81 3.87 -1.74 -8.15
N PHE A 82 2.86 -0.88 -8.08
CA PHE A 82 3.04 0.55 -8.26
C PHE A 82 3.88 1.15 -7.13
N ASP A 83 3.54 0.83 -5.89
CA ASP A 83 4.28 1.32 -4.71
C ASP A 83 5.74 0.87 -4.74
N ILE A 84 5.96 -0.40 -5.09
CA ILE A 84 7.31 -0.94 -5.19
C ILE A 84 8.08 -0.28 -6.33
N ALA A 85 7.47 -0.06 -7.48
CA ALA A 85 8.11 0.64 -8.59
C ALA A 85 8.50 2.08 -8.21
N MET A 86 7.68 2.76 -7.42
CA MET A 86 8.01 4.08 -6.89
C MET A 86 9.21 4.03 -5.95
N LEU A 87 9.25 3.05 -5.07
CA LEU A 87 10.39 2.85 -4.15
C LEU A 87 11.66 2.46 -4.91
N ASP A 88 11.57 1.61 -5.92
CA ASP A 88 12.71 1.13 -6.69
C ASP A 88 13.42 2.24 -7.48
N LYS A 89 12.75 3.37 -7.75
CA LYS A 89 13.42 4.56 -8.28
C LYS A 89 14.60 5.00 -7.39
N TYR A 90 14.50 4.74 -6.10
CA TYR A 90 15.48 5.13 -5.09
C TYR A 90 16.28 3.95 -4.54
N VAL A 91 15.64 2.79 -4.40
CA VAL A 91 16.29 1.58 -3.89
C VAL A 91 17.38 1.09 -4.83
N LEU A 92 17.09 1.03 -6.14
CA LEU A 92 18.05 0.53 -7.13
C LEU A 92 19.36 1.34 -7.15
N PRO A 93 19.34 2.69 -7.20
CA PRO A 93 20.58 3.46 -7.13
C PRO A 93 21.30 3.35 -5.79
N LEU A 94 20.57 3.20 -4.68
CA LEU A 94 21.17 3.13 -3.34
C LEU A 94 21.81 1.78 -3.05
N VAL A 95 21.16 0.69 -3.42
CA VAL A 95 21.51 -0.68 -3.02
C VAL A 95 22.09 -1.49 -4.18
N GLY A 96 21.82 -1.11 -5.42
CA GLY A 96 22.27 -1.79 -6.63
C GLY A 96 21.35 -2.91 -7.12
N ILE A 97 20.24 -3.16 -6.41
CA ILE A 97 19.17 -4.09 -6.80
C ILE A 97 17.81 -3.48 -6.51
N GLU A 98 16.80 -3.93 -7.22
CA GLU A 98 15.41 -3.65 -6.88
C GLU A 98 14.99 -4.43 -5.64
N LEU A 99 13.89 -4.01 -4.98
CA LEU A 99 13.35 -4.72 -3.81
C LEU A 99 13.04 -6.18 -4.17
N PRO A 100 13.72 -7.15 -3.54
CA PRO A 100 13.55 -8.57 -3.84
C PRO A 100 12.37 -9.20 -3.07
N ASN A 101 11.72 -8.44 -2.20
CA ASN A 101 10.65 -8.93 -1.34
C ASN A 101 9.49 -9.49 -2.16
N ASP A 102 8.95 -10.61 -1.73
CA ASP A 102 7.70 -11.15 -2.28
C ASP A 102 6.57 -10.13 -2.12
N ARG A 103 5.62 -10.17 -3.04
CA ARG A 103 4.52 -9.21 -3.13
C ARG A 103 3.21 -9.93 -2.99
N ILE A 104 2.33 -9.37 -2.19
CA ILE A 104 0.97 -9.86 -1.99
C ILE A 104 0.00 -8.74 -2.34
N GLU A 105 -0.79 -8.94 -3.39
CA GLU A 105 -1.77 -7.99 -3.88
C GLU A 105 -3.16 -8.30 -3.30
N VAL A 106 -3.70 -7.40 -2.48
CA VAL A 106 -4.99 -7.65 -1.81
C VAL A 106 -6.17 -7.68 -2.80
N SER A 107 -6.12 -6.90 -3.87
CA SER A 107 -7.18 -6.92 -4.89
C SER A 107 -7.26 -8.27 -5.61
N ARG A 108 -6.14 -8.97 -5.75
CA ARG A 108 -6.09 -10.32 -6.29
C ARG A 108 -6.69 -11.33 -5.33
N LEU A 109 -6.37 -11.25 -4.03
CA LEU A 109 -6.96 -12.11 -3.01
C LEU A 109 -8.48 -11.94 -2.95
N TYR A 110 -8.94 -10.69 -3.04
CA TYR A 110 -10.36 -10.36 -3.12
C TYR A 110 -11.01 -10.92 -4.38
N TYR A 111 -10.39 -10.76 -5.54
CA TYR A 111 -10.87 -11.33 -6.80
C TYR A 111 -11.08 -12.85 -6.66
N GLU A 112 -10.11 -13.56 -6.14
CA GLU A 112 -10.21 -15.02 -5.97
C GLU A 112 -11.37 -15.41 -5.06
N ARG A 113 -11.62 -14.65 -3.98
CA ARG A 113 -12.73 -14.94 -3.05
C ARG A 113 -14.10 -14.58 -3.59
N LYS A 114 -14.21 -13.56 -4.42
CA LYS A 114 -15.51 -13.09 -4.94
C LYS A 114 -15.81 -13.58 -6.34
N TYR A 115 -14.86 -13.47 -7.23
CA TYR A 115 -15.02 -13.67 -8.66
C TYR A 115 -14.38 -14.94 -9.20
N GLY A 116 -13.61 -15.66 -8.40
CA GLY A 116 -12.99 -16.91 -8.83
C GLY A 116 -14.04 -17.92 -9.34
N GLY A 117 -13.89 -18.37 -10.59
CA GLY A 117 -14.87 -19.26 -11.25
C GLY A 117 -16.16 -18.55 -11.69
N ALA A 118 -16.21 -17.23 -11.69
CA ALA A 118 -17.37 -16.50 -12.21
C ALA A 118 -17.54 -16.70 -13.72
N PRO A 119 -18.79 -16.66 -14.24
CA PRO A 119 -19.05 -16.74 -15.68
C PRO A 119 -18.31 -15.64 -16.46
N PRO A 120 -17.97 -15.88 -17.73
CA PRO A 120 -17.54 -14.82 -18.64
C PRO A 120 -18.58 -13.68 -18.63
N ASN A 121 -18.15 -12.46 -18.80
CA ASN A 121 -19.00 -11.25 -18.77
C ASN A 121 -19.51 -10.84 -17.39
N THR A 122 -19.02 -11.45 -16.31
CA THR A 122 -19.29 -10.95 -14.96
C THR A 122 -18.67 -9.56 -14.79
N SER A 123 -19.46 -8.60 -14.29
CA SER A 123 -18.95 -7.28 -13.96
C SER A 123 -18.06 -7.37 -12.70
N ILE A 124 -16.84 -6.89 -12.82
CA ILE A 124 -15.82 -6.99 -11.77
C ILE A 124 -15.50 -5.59 -11.24
N ASP A 125 -15.63 -5.42 -9.94
CA ASP A 125 -15.24 -4.19 -9.24
C ASP A 125 -14.17 -4.53 -8.19
N LEU A 126 -12.93 -4.14 -8.46
CA LEU A 126 -11.79 -4.33 -7.56
C LEU A 126 -11.38 -3.02 -6.90
N SER A 127 -12.27 -2.03 -6.85
CA SER A 127 -11.97 -0.75 -6.21
C SER A 127 -11.74 -0.93 -4.70
N PHE A 128 -10.91 -0.06 -4.15
CA PHE A 128 -10.61 -0.05 -2.72
C PHE A 128 -11.90 0.08 -1.88
N ALA A 129 -12.81 0.95 -2.30
CA ALA A 129 -14.11 1.14 -1.65
C ALA A 129 -14.99 -0.12 -1.68
N ALA A 130 -15.01 -0.84 -2.81
CA ALA A 130 -15.77 -2.09 -2.92
C ALA A 130 -15.24 -3.17 -1.96
N ILE A 131 -13.92 -3.28 -1.85
CA ILE A 131 -13.29 -4.25 -0.95
C ILE A 131 -13.60 -3.91 0.51
N LEU A 132 -13.46 -2.64 0.91
CA LEU A 132 -13.81 -2.20 2.26
C LEU A 132 -15.25 -2.54 2.61
N ARG A 133 -16.18 -2.22 1.70
CA ARG A 133 -17.61 -2.47 1.89
C ARG A 133 -17.90 -3.95 2.09
N ASP A 134 -17.40 -4.79 1.21
CA ASP A 134 -17.70 -6.23 1.22
C ASP A 134 -17.06 -6.92 2.44
N LEU A 135 -15.96 -6.42 2.94
CA LEU A 135 -15.30 -6.95 4.14
C LEU A 135 -15.78 -6.30 5.44
N GLY A 136 -16.71 -5.32 5.35
CA GLY A 136 -17.20 -4.61 6.52
C GLY A 136 -16.14 -3.79 7.25
N ILE A 137 -15.13 -3.32 6.54
CA ILE A 137 -14.08 -2.49 7.12
C ILE A 137 -14.53 -1.03 7.07
N PRO A 138 -14.57 -0.34 8.22
CA PRO A 138 -14.97 1.06 8.22
C PRO A 138 -13.95 1.90 7.44
N PRO A 139 -14.41 2.83 6.57
CA PRO A 139 -13.51 3.70 5.84
C PRO A 139 -12.85 4.69 6.82
N LEU A 140 -11.54 4.59 6.94
CA LEU A 140 -10.72 5.61 7.59
C LEU A 140 -10.43 6.73 6.57
N GLY A 141 -9.84 7.85 7.02
CA GLY A 141 -9.50 8.94 6.10
C GLY A 141 -8.59 8.45 4.97
N GLN A 142 -9.14 8.34 3.76
CA GLN A 142 -8.37 7.90 2.58
C GLN A 142 -7.31 8.94 2.18
N HIS A 143 -6.30 8.50 1.46
CA HIS A 143 -5.14 9.27 1.04
C HIS A 143 -4.25 9.76 2.20
N ASP A 144 -4.46 9.22 3.39
CA ASP A 144 -3.49 9.25 4.48
C ASP A 144 -2.72 7.93 4.45
N ALA A 145 -1.40 8.00 4.35
CA ALA A 145 -0.57 6.82 4.12
C ALA A 145 -0.71 5.77 5.22
N PHE A 146 -0.79 6.19 6.49
CA PHE A 146 -0.98 5.28 7.61
C PHE A 146 -2.37 4.63 7.58
N ASN A 147 -3.42 5.41 7.36
CA ASN A 147 -4.78 4.88 7.27
C ASN A 147 -4.94 3.91 6.11
N ASP A 148 -4.37 4.21 4.96
CA ASP A 148 -4.40 3.33 3.80
C ASP A 148 -3.66 2.01 4.08
N ALA A 149 -2.51 2.06 4.75
CA ALA A 149 -1.77 0.87 5.17
C ALA A 149 -2.57 0.04 6.18
N LEU A 150 -3.22 0.68 7.15
CA LEU A 150 -4.03 0.00 8.15
C LEU A 150 -5.26 -0.69 7.53
N MET A 151 -5.99 0.00 6.66
CA MET A 151 -7.13 -0.59 5.94
C MET A 151 -6.68 -1.77 5.08
N THR A 152 -5.56 -1.65 4.37
CA THR A 152 -4.99 -2.73 3.56
C THR A 152 -4.57 -3.93 4.40
N ALA A 153 -3.99 -3.69 5.58
CA ALA A 153 -3.68 -4.75 6.53
C ALA A 153 -4.93 -5.49 7.01
N MET A 154 -6.00 -4.76 7.29
CA MET A 154 -7.31 -5.34 7.68
C MET A 154 -7.91 -6.17 6.55
N MET A 155 -7.83 -5.70 5.31
CA MET A 155 -8.25 -6.47 4.13
C MET A 155 -7.48 -7.79 4.04
N PHE A 156 -6.17 -7.74 4.14
CA PHE A 156 -5.31 -8.91 4.03
C PHE A 156 -5.63 -9.97 5.09
N VAL A 157 -5.74 -9.57 6.34
CA VAL A 157 -6.05 -10.49 7.44
C VAL A 157 -7.38 -11.17 7.22
N GLN A 158 -8.42 -10.42 6.85
CA GLN A 158 -9.75 -10.99 6.59
C GLN A 158 -9.77 -11.89 5.36
N LEU A 159 -9.15 -11.48 4.25
CA LEU A 159 -9.12 -12.27 3.03
C LEU A 159 -8.38 -13.59 3.23
N ARG A 160 -7.29 -13.57 3.99
CA ARG A 160 -6.56 -14.79 4.35
C ARG A 160 -7.38 -15.72 5.23
N ASP A 161 -8.11 -15.18 6.19
CA ASP A 161 -9.01 -15.96 7.04
C ASP A 161 -10.13 -16.62 6.21
N LEU A 162 -10.78 -15.86 5.33
CA LEU A 162 -11.79 -16.40 4.44
C LEU A 162 -11.24 -17.52 3.54
N ALA A 163 -10.05 -17.34 3.00
CA ALA A 163 -9.38 -18.35 2.18
C ALA A 163 -9.10 -19.63 2.98
N GLY A 164 -8.59 -19.49 4.20
CA GLY A 164 -8.30 -20.62 5.09
C GLY A 164 -9.54 -21.41 5.50
N ARG A 165 -10.69 -20.75 5.60
CA ARG A 165 -11.99 -21.37 5.90
C ARG A 165 -12.74 -21.82 4.66
N GLY A 166 -12.24 -21.58 3.45
CA GLY A 166 -12.93 -21.89 2.21
C GLY A 166 -14.21 -21.07 1.99
N VAL A 167 -14.34 -19.92 2.63
CA VAL A 167 -15.53 -19.06 2.52
C VAL A 167 -15.38 -18.08 1.36
N ARG A 168 -16.41 -17.96 0.56
CA ARG A 168 -16.44 -17.03 -0.57
C ARG A 168 -17.20 -15.76 -0.22
N ILE A 169 -16.89 -14.68 -0.92
CA ILE A 169 -17.63 -13.43 -0.84
C ILE A 169 -18.77 -13.50 -1.87
N PRO A 170 -20.03 -13.23 -1.48
CA PRO A 170 -21.15 -13.22 -2.41
C PRO A 170 -20.96 -12.20 -3.54
N ARG A 171 -21.33 -12.62 -4.73
CA ARG A 171 -21.30 -11.75 -5.92
C ARG A 171 -22.56 -10.90 -5.98
#